data_53b8e71fde765d187b47c3a40cf3851e
#
_entry.id   53b8e71fde765d187b47c3a40cf3851e
#
_cell.length_a   1.000
_cell.length_b   1.000
_cell.length_c   1.000
_cell.angle_alpha   90.00
_cell.angle_beta   90.00
_cell.angle_gamma   90.00
#
_symmetry.space_group_name_H-M   'P 1'
#
loop_
_entity.id
_entity.type
_entity.pdbx_description
1 polymer ?
#
loop_
_entity_poly.entity_id
_entity_poly.type
_entity_poly.pdbx_seq_one_letter_code
_entity_poly.pdbx_strand_id
1 'polypeptide(L)'
;MAESSYGPGVRVGNWNEDVYLEEELMKDFLEKRDKGQLLIQRSIRLKESLLRPMQLSISEDGYVHHGDSVMLVNPDHPETEADVFLRGDLSLCLAPDEIGAHLSDTPEVPCGLSAAPTDIPVGRNTFIILSAEPVATGDVLRFGQNFRLGITRGREDLMLYLSSDHRTLLKSSKRSWLQEVYLTDDVSYLNCWQAAFPDPQLRLEHEGFPIPANSKILINHCHTNRGLAAHRHLFLRTYFGKEVEVAAHTHLDVHRAEKPRNHWVLVTGSPRKHSSTMLDVHPLPARATPALGPAACPGAQ
;
A
#
# COMPACT_ATOMS: atom_id res chain seq x y z
N MET A 1 -34.70 -17.35 -47.59
CA MET A 1 -34.36 -16.29 -46.65
C MET A 1 -35.45 -15.23 -46.78
N ALA A 2 -36.25 -15.04 -45.73
CA ALA A 2 -37.18 -13.95 -45.72
C ALA A 2 -36.37 -12.64 -45.56
N GLU A 3 -36.40 -11.81 -46.59
CA GLU A 3 -35.84 -10.46 -46.49
C GLU A 3 -36.65 -9.71 -45.42
N SER A 4 -35.99 -9.26 -44.37
CA SER A 4 -36.61 -8.39 -43.42
C SER A 4 -37.01 -7.11 -44.14
N SER A 5 -38.28 -6.91 -44.33
CA SER A 5 -38.84 -5.72 -45.03
C SER A 5 -38.70 -4.45 -44.23
N TYR A 6 -38.18 -4.50 -42.99
CA TYR A 6 -38.08 -3.38 -42.07
C TYR A 6 -36.65 -3.18 -41.63
N GLY A 7 -36.12 -1.99 -41.81
CA GLY A 7 -34.84 -1.57 -41.24
C GLY A 7 -34.98 -1.23 -39.75
N PRO A 8 -33.87 -1.15 -39.00
CA PRO A 8 -33.87 -0.88 -37.54
C PRO A 8 -34.52 0.47 -37.13
N GLY A 9 -34.77 1.35 -38.08
CA GLY A 9 -35.49 2.63 -37.83
C GLY A 9 -36.96 2.64 -38.14
N VAL A 10 -37.53 1.51 -38.65
CA VAL A 10 -38.96 1.45 -39.04
C VAL A 10 -39.74 0.68 -37.98
N ARG A 11 -40.49 1.37 -37.18
CA ARG A 11 -41.33 0.84 -36.10
C ARG A 11 -42.77 0.53 -36.58
N VAL A 12 -42.92 -0.09 -37.74
CA VAL A 12 -44.23 -0.46 -38.27
C VAL A 12 -44.46 -1.94 -38.04
N GLY A 13 -45.49 -2.26 -37.25
CA GLY A 13 -45.89 -3.66 -36.98
C GLY A 13 -45.55 -4.18 -35.57
N ASN A 14 -44.52 -3.69 -34.91
CA ASN A 14 -44.10 -4.13 -33.58
C ASN A 14 -44.27 -3.07 -32.48
N TRP A 15 -45.15 -2.09 -32.72
CA TRP A 15 -45.41 -0.97 -31.82
C TRP A 15 -45.71 -1.40 -30.36
N ASN A 16 -46.56 -2.40 -30.18
CA ASN A 16 -46.92 -2.87 -28.84
C ASN A 16 -45.73 -3.58 -28.15
N GLU A 17 -44.95 -4.39 -28.89
CA GLU A 17 -43.80 -5.05 -28.35
C GLU A 17 -42.73 -4.05 -27.93
N ASP A 18 -42.50 -3.00 -28.72
CA ASP A 18 -41.55 -1.92 -28.36
C ASP A 18 -42.00 -1.19 -27.10
N VAL A 19 -43.29 -0.89 -26.94
CA VAL A 19 -43.81 -0.23 -25.74
C VAL A 19 -43.67 -1.12 -24.51
N TYR A 20 -43.99 -2.40 -24.59
CA TYR A 20 -43.79 -3.35 -23.49
C TYR A 20 -42.34 -3.50 -23.12
N LEU A 21 -41.44 -3.56 -24.10
CA LEU A 21 -39.98 -3.62 -23.85
C LEU A 21 -39.49 -2.36 -23.15
N GLU A 22 -39.93 -1.17 -23.57
CA GLU A 22 -39.58 0.09 -22.92
C GLU A 22 -40.11 0.15 -21.47
N GLU A 23 -41.31 -0.36 -21.21
CA GLU A 23 -41.85 -0.46 -19.85
C GLU A 23 -41.05 -1.43 -18.97
N GLU A 24 -40.68 -2.58 -19.50
CA GLU A 24 -39.85 -3.55 -18.77
C GLU A 24 -38.45 -3.00 -18.46
N LEU A 25 -37.82 -2.33 -19.42
CA LEU A 25 -36.53 -1.65 -19.21
C LEU A 25 -36.66 -0.55 -18.16
N MET A 26 -37.73 0.20 -18.16
CA MET A 26 -37.97 1.23 -17.15
C MET A 26 -38.22 0.62 -15.77
N LYS A 27 -38.99 -0.46 -15.67
CA LYS A 27 -39.19 -1.20 -14.41
C LYS A 27 -37.90 -1.75 -13.86
N ASP A 28 -37.09 -2.41 -14.70
CA ASP A 28 -35.75 -2.93 -14.33
C ASP A 28 -34.82 -1.81 -13.86
N PHE A 29 -34.81 -0.68 -14.58
CA PHE A 29 -34.04 0.50 -14.17
C PHE A 29 -34.48 1.03 -12.80
N LEU A 30 -35.78 1.18 -12.57
CA LEU A 30 -36.31 1.66 -11.30
C LEU A 30 -35.95 0.68 -10.16
N GLU A 31 -36.14 -0.61 -10.39
CA GLU A 31 -35.77 -1.64 -9.41
C GLU A 31 -34.28 -1.62 -9.07
N LYS A 32 -33.42 -1.55 -10.08
CA LYS A 32 -31.96 -1.43 -9.89
C LYS A 32 -31.58 -0.14 -9.17
N ARG A 33 -32.26 0.98 -9.50
CA ARG A 33 -32.05 2.26 -8.82
C ARG A 33 -32.42 2.18 -7.34
N ASP A 34 -33.59 1.62 -7.02
CA ASP A 34 -34.09 1.54 -5.66
C ASP A 34 -33.28 0.54 -4.81
N LYS A 35 -32.76 -0.54 -5.42
CA LYS A 35 -31.83 -1.48 -4.80
C LYS A 35 -30.38 -0.96 -4.74
N GLY A 36 -30.08 0.18 -5.31
CA GLY A 36 -28.72 0.74 -5.37
C GLY A 36 -27.78 -0.05 -6.29
N GLN A 37 -28.28 -0.76 -7.29
CA GLN A 37 -27.51 -1.65 -8.16
C GLN A 37 -27.06 -1.00 -9.48
N LEU A 38 -27.40 0.27 -9.71
CA LEU A 38 -26.89 0.98 -10.89
C LEU A 38 -25.39 1.12 -10.84
N LEU A 39 -24.74 1.01 -12.00
CA LEU A 39 -23.26 1.14 -12.11
C LEU A 39 -22.75 2.42 -11.47
N ILE A 40 -23.45 3.54 -11.67
CA ILE A 40 -23.06 4.82 -11.06
C ILE A 40 -23.15 4.78 -9.54
N GLN A 41 -24.17 4.12 -8.97
CA GLN A 41 -24.33 4.00 -7.52
C GLN A 41 -23.27 3.10 -6.91
N ARG A 42 -22.89 2.02 -7.59
CA ARG A 42 -21.79 1.14 -7.18
C ARG A 42 -20.45 1.87 -7.20
N SER A 43 -20.16 2.56 -8.30
CA SER A 43 -18.95 3.37 -8.45
C SER A 43 -18.83 4.46 -7.36
N ILE A 44 -19.92 5.14 -7.03
CA ILE A 44 -19.95 6.13 -5.95
C ILE A 44 -19.67 5.47 -4.60
N ARG A 45 -20.29 4.33 -4.28
CA ARG A 45 -20.03 3.61 -3.02
C ARG A 45 -18.60 3.13 -2.90
N LEU A 46 -18.03 2.60 -3.99
CA LEU A 46 -16.60 2.24 -4.03
C LEU A 46 -15.72 3.45 -3.71
N LYS A 47 -15.98 4.58 -4.38
CA LYS A 47 -15.24 5.83 -4.17
C LYS A 47 -15.35 6.33 -2.73
N GLU A 48 -16.55 6.38 -2.17
CA GLU A 48 -16.79 6.78 -0.79
C GLU A 48 -16.06 5.87 0.21
N SER A 49 -16.08 4.57 -0.01
CA SER A 49 -15.38 3.57 0.80
C SER A 49 -13.86 3.79 0.77
N LEU A 50 -13.27 3.97 -0.41
CA LEU A 50 -11.83 4.14 -0.60
C LEU A 50 -11.32 5.51 -0.15
N LEU A 51 -12.15 6.55 -0.21
CA LEU A 51 -11.82 7.90 0.25
C LEU A 51 -12.30 8.21 1.68
N ARG A 52 -12.84 7.23 2.39
CA ARG A 52 -13.26 7.40 3.79
C ARG A 52 -12.05 7.85 4.62
N PRO A 53 -12.13 8.94 5.40
CA PRO A 53 -11.06 9.34 6.30
C PRO A 53 -10.74 8.23 7.30
N MET A 54 -9.45 7.96 7.51
CA MET A 54 -8.94 6.97 8.44
C MET A 54 -8.10 7.66 9.51
N GLN A 55 -7.99 7.05 10.68
CA GLN A 55 -7.09 7.50 11.72
C GLN A 55 -5.85 6.62 11.73
N LEU A 56 -4.68 7.24 11.79
CA LEU A 56 -3.42 6.55 11.98
C LEU A 56 -3.21 6.26 13.45
N SER A 57 -2.54 5.15 13.74
CA SER A 57 -2.13 4.82 15.11
C SER A 57 -1.16 5.86 15.65
N ILE A 58 -1.30 6.20 16.92
CA ILE A 58 -0.39 7.11 17.63
C ILE A 58 0.70 6.27 18.25
N SER A 59 1.95 6.55 17.89
CA SER A 59 3.11 5.90 18.49
C SER A 59 3.56 6.70 19.71
N GLU A 60 3.25 6.22 20.91
CA GLU A 60 3.61 6.89 22.18
C GLU A 60 5.10 6.74 22.51
N ASP A 61 5.67 5.60 22.22
CA ASP A 61 7.08 5.25 22.47
C ASP A 61 8.01 5.63 21.31
N GLY A 62 7.46 6.10 20.19
CA GLY A 62 8.21 6.48 18.99
C GLY A 62 8.58 5.30 18.08
N TYR A 63 8.06 4.09 18.33
CA TYR A 63 8.29 2.90 17.51
C TYR A 63 7.00 2.44 16.81
N VAL A 64 7.16 1.59 15.83
CA VAL A 64 6.08 0.97 15.06
C VAL A 64 5.74 -0.39 15.65
N HIS A 65 4.44 -0.70 15.80
CA HIS A 65 3.95 -1.94 16.40
C HIS A 65 3.11 -2.76 15.43
N HIS A 66 3.02 -4.05 15.71
CA HIS A 66 2.05 -4.93 15.04
C HIS A 66 0.63 -4.55 15.44
N GLY A 67 -0.22 -4.31 14.45
CA GLY A 67 -1.58 -3.80 14.60
C GLY A 67 -1.71 -2.32 14.28
N ASP A 68 -0.60 -1.59 14.12
CA ASP A 68 -0.63 -0.16 13.80
C ASP A 68 -1.19 0.09 12.41
N SER A 69 -2.03 1.13 12.33
CA SER A 69 -2.52 1.73 11.10
C SER A 69 -1.57 2.84 10.65
N VAL A 70 -0.92 2.66 9.52
CA VAL A 70 0.15 3.54 9.00
C VAL A 70 -0.08 3.91 7.55
N MET A 71 0.49 5.03 7.10
CA MET A 71 0.68 5.30 5.68
C MET A 71 2.11 4.94 5.27
N LEU A 72 2.27 4.35 4.08
CA LEU A 72 3.57 4.15 3.46
C LEU A 72 3.85 5.30 2.51
N VAL A 73 4.84 6.10 2.84
CA VAL A 73 5.19 7.30 2.09
C VAL A 73 6.59 7.18 1.50
N ASN A 74 6.71 7.36 0.19
CA ASN A 74 7.98 7.53 -0.49
C ASN A 74 8.33 9.03 -0.47
N PRO A 75 9.32 9.46 0.33
CA PRO A 75 9.65 10.87 0.49
C PRO A 75 10.22 11.46 -0.79
N ASP A 76 9.97 12.74 -1.02
CA ASP A 76 10.58 13.47 -2.12
C ASP A 76 12.09 13.60 -1.90
N HIS A 77 12.85 13.59 -2.99
CA HIS A 77 14.31 13.71 -2.95
C HIS A 77 14.77 14.59 -4.11
N PRO A 78 15.69 15.56 -3.87
CA PRO A 78 16.14 16.51 -4.88
C PRO A 78 16.81 15.84 -6.11
N GLU A 79 17.38 14.65 -5.94
CA GLU A 79 17.97 13.86 -7.04
C GLU A 79 16.93 13.08 -7.86
N THR A 80 15.68 13.10 -7.46
CA THR A 80 14.65 12.37 -8.18
C THR A 80 14.15 13.23 -9.34
N GLU A 81 14.43 12.82 -10.57
CA GLU A 81 13.80 13.37 -11.76
C GLU A 81 12.29 13.06 -11.69
N ALA A 82 11.52 14.02 -11.25
CA ALA A 82 10.08 13.93 -11.19
C ALA A 82 9.44 14.99 -12.10
N ASP A 83 8.32 14.61 -12.71
CA ASP A 83 7.45 15.57 -13.38
C ASP A 83 6.98 16.63 -12.36
N VAL A 84 6.93 17.89 -12.79
CA VAL A 84 6.55 19.05 -11.95
C VAL A 84 5.22 18.83 -11.21
N PHE A 85 4.31 18.05 -11.80
CA PHE A 85 2.99 17.76 -11.22
C PHE A 85 2.97 16.68 -10.12
N LEU A 86 4.10 15.97 -9.90
CA LEU A 86 4.20 14.88 -8.91
C LEU A 86 5.41 15.08 -7.99
N ARG A 87 5.77 16.33 -7.74
CA ARG A 87 6.71 16.71 -6.69
C ARG A 87 6.04 16.53 -5.33
N GLY A 88 6.87 16.30 -4.33
CA GLY A 88 6.43 16.05 -2.97
C GLY A 88 6.39 14.56 -2.63
N ASP A 89 5.92 14.27 -1.44
CA ASP A 89 5.83 12.94 -0.90
C ASP A 89 4.72 12.14 -1.61
N LEU A 90 4.98 10.86 -1.87
CA LEU A 90 4.02 9.97 -2.52
C LEU A 90 3.58 8.88 -1.56
N SER A 91 2.29 8.79 -1.29
CA SER A 91 1.71 7.69 -0.51
C SER A 91 1.40 6.48 -1.37
N LEU A 92 1.70 5.28 -0.86
CA LEU A 92 1.25 4.03 -1.47
C LEU A 92 -0.27 3.92 -1.37
N CYS A 93 -0.93 3.67 -2.48
CA CYS A 93 -2.39 3.65 -2.58
C CYS A 93 -2.89 2.40 -3.30
N LEU A 94 -4.01 1.88 -2.82
CA LEU A 94 -4.81 0.94 -3.58
C LEU A 94 -5.34 1.62 -4.83
N ALA A 95 -5.15 0.99 -5.98
CA ALA A 95 -5.55 1.48 -7.29
C ALA A 95 -6.40 0.40 -8.01
N PRO A 96 -7.74 0.44 -7.86
CA PRO A 96 -8.61 -0.48 -8.60
C PRO A 96 -8.44 -0.27 -10.10
N ASP A 97 -8.62 -1.33 -10.87
CA ASP A 97 -8.64 -1.21 -12.32
C ASP A 97 -9.78 -0.28 -12.77
N GLU A 98 -9.51 0.55 -13.80
CA GLU A 98 -10.47 1.57 -14.23
C GLU A 98 -11.83 0.96 -14.62
N ILE A 99 -11.81 -0.19 -15.28
CA ILE A 99 -13.04 -0.88 -15.71
C ILE A 99 -13.74 -1.52 -14.50
N GLY A 100 -13.00 -2.27 -13.68
CA GLY A 100 -13.55 -2.96 -12.50
C GLY A 100 -14.15 -1.98 -11.48
N ALA A 101 -13.56 -0.79 -11.32
CA ALA A 101 -14.07 0.26 -10.44
C ALA A 101 -15.47 0.79 -10.82
N HIS A 102 -15.89 0.61 -12.07
CA HIS A 102 -17.25 0.98 -12.51
C HIS A 102 -18.27 -0.16 -12.36
N LEU A 103 -17.81 -1.38 -12.16
CA LEU A 103 -18.67 -2.57 -12.13
C LEU A 103 -18.94 -3.10 -10.72
N SER A 104 -18.07 -2.82 -9.76
CA SER A 104 -18.13 -3.40 -8.42
C SER A 104 -18.21 -2.34 -7.31
N ASP A 105 -18.81 -2.70 -6.19
CA ASP A 105 -18.90 -1.89 -4.97
C ASP A 105 -17.62 -2.01 -4.11
N THR A 106 -16.81 -3.04 -4.37
CA THR A 106 -15.58 -3.35 -3.65
C THR A 106 -14.44 -3.56 -4.64
N PRO A 107 -13.18 -3.32 -4.24
CA PRO A 107 -12.04 -3.61 -5.12
C PRO A 107 -12.02 -5.07 -5.55
N GLU A 108 -11.86 -5.32 -6.85
CA GLU A 108 -11.68 -6.68 -7.37
C GLU A 108 -10.29 -7.20 -7.03
N VAL A 109 -10.17 -8.50 -6.81
CA VAL A 109 -8.91 -9.17 -6.46
C VAL A 109 -8.43 -10.00 -7.67
N PRO A 110 -7.14 -9.91 -8.04
CA PRO A 110 -6.08 -9.09 -7.47
C PRO A 110 -6.23 -7.60 -7.80
N CYS A 111 -5.99 -6.72 -6.82
CA CYS A 111 -6.08 -5.28 -7.00
C CYS A 111 -4.70 -4.65 -7.19
N GLY A 112 -4.59 -3.71 -8.13
CA GLY A 112 -3.35 -2.99 -8.38
C GLY A 112 -3.01 -1.97 -7.28
N LEU A 113 -1.77 -1.49 -7.33
CA LEU A 113 -1.23 -0.46 -6.46
C LEU A 113 -0.61 0.67 -7.29
N SER A 114 -0.62 1.84 -6.72
CA SER A 114 0.02 3.05 -7.26
C SER A 114 0.56 3.91 -6.12
N ALA A 115 1.32 4.94 -6.46
CA ALA A 115 1.69 5.97 -5.50
C ALA A 115 1.13 7.32 -5.96
N ALA A 116 0.50 8.03 -5.03
CA ALA A 116 -0.18 9.30 -5.29
C ALA A 116 0.29 10.39 -4.31
N PRO A 117 0.31 11.67 -4.75
CA PRO A 117 0.67 12.80 -3.88
C PRO A 117 -0.50 13.12 -2.93
N THR A 118 -0.68 12.29 -1.91
CA THR A 118 -1.72 12.47 -0.89
C THR A 118 -1.12 12.28 0.49
N ASP A 119 -1.35 13.25 1.35
CA ASP A 119 -0.89 13.32 2.73
C ASP A 119 -2.02 13.02 3.74
N ILE A 120 -3.26 12.95 3.26
CA ILE A 120 -4.43 12.68 4.09
C ILE A 120 -4.65 11.17 4.18
N PRO A 121 -4.73 10.61 5.40
CA PRO A 121 -5.02 9.21 5.59
C PRO A 121 -6.48 8.89 5.22
N VAL A 122 -6.63 8.01 4.24
CA VAL A 122 -7.93 7.54 3.73
C VAL A 122 -7.93 6.02 3.57
N GLY A 123 -9.09 5.42 3.33
CA GLY A 123 -9.22 3.97 3.21
C GLY A 123 -8.33 3.32 2.15
N ARG A 124 -7.89 4.05 1.12
CA ARG A 124 -7.03 3.49 0.05
C ARG A 124 -5.52 3.60 0.29
N ASN A 125 -5.07 4.37 1.29
CA ASN A 125 -3.63 4.56 1.57
C ASN A 125 -3.24 4.26 3.02
N THR A 126 -4.17 3.75 3.82
CA THR A 126 -3.92 3.36 5.21
C THR A 126 -3.78 1.85 5.29
N PHE A 127 -2.60 1.39 5.68
CA PHE A 127 -2.25 -0.01 5.83
C PHE A 127 -2.14 -0.39 7.30
N ILE A 128 -2.46 -1.63 7.61
CA ILE A 128 -2.29 -2.21 8.94
C ILE A 128 -1.08 -3.14 8.90
N ILE A 129 -0.20 -3.00 9.88
CA ILE A 129 0.97 -3.87 10.03
C ILE A 129 0.54 -5.14 10.75
N LEU A 130 0.67 -6.27 10.08
CA LEU A 130 0.28 -7.57 10.62
C LEU A 130 1.53 -8.44 10.78
N SER A 131 1.57 -9.24 11.82
CA SER A 131 2.64 -10.20 11.99
C SER A 131 2.55 -11.32 10.94
N ALA A 132 3.68 -11.74 10.38
CA ALA A 132 3.80 -12.95 9.58
C ALA A 132 3.98 -14.20 10.46
N GLU A 133 4.46 -14.02 11.66
CA GLU A 133 4.75 -15.03 12.68
C GLU A 133 3.73 -14.92 13.85
N PRO A 134 3.62 -15.90 14.73
CA PRO A 134 2.73 -15.85 15.88
C PRO A 134 3.28 -14.89 16.96
N VAL A 135 3.28 -13.61 16.66
CA VAL A 135 3.67 -12.51 17.55
C VAL A 135 2.38 -11.81 18.01
N ALA A 136 2.36 -11.36 19.26
CA ALA A 136 1.20 -10.67 19.81
C ALA A 136 0.96 -9.32 19.12
N THR A 137 -0.30 -8.97 18.93
CA THR A 137 -0.67 -7.61 18.50
C THR A 137 -0.23 -6.62 19.59
N GLY A 138 0.45 -5.56 19.19
CA GLY A 138 1.03 -4.57 20.09
C GLY A 138 2.53 -4.75 20.38
N ASP A 139 3.13 -5.85 19.92
CA ASP A 139 4.59 -5.99 19.99
C ASP A 139 5.28 -5.07 18.98
N VAL A 140 6.47 -4.58 19.34
CA VAL A 140 7.26 -3.66 18.49
C VAL A 140 7.79 -4.37 17.26
N LEU A 141 7.58 -3.79 16.08
CA LEU A 141 8.14 -4.27 14.85
C LEU A 141 9.66 -4.00 14.79
N ARG A 142 10.44 -4.99 14.39
CA ARG A 142 11.91 -4.94 14.36
C ARG A 142 12.47 -5.06 12.96
N PHE A 143 13.63 -4.45 12.72
CA PHE A 143 14.38 -4.67 11.47
C PHE A 143 14.74 -6.16 11.33
N GLY A 144 14.62 -6.68 10.10
CA GLY A 144 14.82 -8.10 9.81
C GLY A 144 13.65 -9.01 10.16
N GLN A 145 12.62 -8.52 10.84
CA GLN A 145 11.42 -9.29 11.17
C GLN A 145 10.44 -9.32 9.98
N ASN A 146 9.81 -10.48 9.78
CA ASN A 146 8.80 -10.66 8.75
C ASN A 146 7.45 -10.08 9.19
N PHE A 147 6.86 -9.28 8.33
CA PHE A 147 5.53 -8.71 8.54
C PHE A 147 4.69 -8.71 7.26
N ARG A 148 3.42 -8.46 7.39
CA ARG A 148 2.48 -8.25 6.28
C ARG A 148 1.88 -6.86 6.34
N LEU A 149 1.55 -6.32 5.20
CA LEU A 149 0.83 -5.06 5.07
C LEU A 149 -0.57 -5.38 4.56
N GLY A 150 -1.57 -5.11 5.39
CA GLY A 150 -2.97 -5.31 5.07
C GLY A 150 -3.70 -3.99 4.87
N ILE A 151 -4.69 -3.97 4.01
CA ILE A 151 -5.62 -2.85 3.82
C ILE A 151 -7.05 -3.38 3.84
N THR A 152 -7.99 -2.65 4.42
CA THR A 152 -9.38 -3.08 4.49
C THR A 152 -10.08 -2.97 3.14
N ARG A 153 -10.78 -4.02 2.73
CA ARG A 153 -11.56 -4.07 1.50
C ARG A 153 -12.93 -3.41 1.71
N GLY A 154 -12.98 -2.09 1.59
CA GLY A 154 -14.26 -1.39 1.68
C GLY A 154 -14.86 -1.29 3.08
N ARG A 155 -16.15 -1.61 3.22
CA ARG A 155 -16.91 -1.56 4.50
C ARG A 155 -16.90 -2.87 5.27
N GLU A 156 -16.55 -3.96 4.63
CA GLU A 156 -16.44 -5.27 5.24
C GLU A 156 -15.04 -5.40 5.88
N ASP A 157 -14.93 -6.12 6.99
CA ASP A 157 -13.66 -6.37 7.68
C ASP A 157 -12.74 -7.35 6.92
N LEU A 158 -12.93 -7.43 5.60
CA LEU A 158 -12.09 -8.22 4.73
C LEU A 158 -10.78 -7.47 4.46
N MET A 159 -9.69 -8.19 4.64
CA MET A 159 -8.34 -7.65 4.45
C MET A 159 -7.78 -8.04 3.09
N LEU A 160 -7.11 -7.10 2.45
CA LEU A 160 -6.26 -7.34 1.30
C LEU A 160 -4.80 -7.18 1.71
N TYR A 161 -3.95 -8.11 1.29
CA TYR A 161 -2.54 -8.17 1.68
C TYR A 161 -1.64 -7.76 0.53
N LEU A 162 -0.65 -6.93 0.84
CA LEU A 162 0.40 -6.54 -0.11
C LEU A 162 1.22 -7.75 -0.51
N SER A 163 1.23 -8.06 -1.80
CA SER A 163 1.85 -9.27 -2.35
C SER A 163 2.72 -8.96 -3.56
N SER A 164 3.67 -9.82 -3.79
CA SER A 164 4.48 -9.80 -5.01
C SER A 164 4.91 -11.22 -5.36
N ASP A 165 5.08 -11.49 -6.65
CA ASP A 165 5.50 -12.79 -7.15
C ASP A 165 6.62 -12.62 -8.17
N HIS A 166 7.30 -13.69 -8.52
CA HIS A 166 8.33 -13.66 -9.55
C HIS A 166 7.78 -13.10 -10.86
N ARG A 167 8.58 -12.23 -11.49
CA ARG A 167 8.23 -11.66 -12.78
C ARG A 167 8.05 -12.75 -13.83
N THR A 168 6.91 -12.74 -14.50
CA THR A 168 6.63 -13.56 -15.68
C THR A 168 6.13 -12.66 -16.82
N LEU A 169 5.97 -13.21 -18.02
CA LEU A 169 5.41 -12.47 -19.16
C LEU A 169 3.97 -11.99 -18.91
N LEU A 170 3.21 -12.73 -18.10
CA LEU A 170 1.82 -12.39 -17.77
C LEU A 170 1.69 -11.59 -16.47
N LYS A 171 2.67 -11.74 -15.55
CA LYS A 171 2.70 -11.05 -14.25
C LYS A 171 3.88 -10.10 -14.22
N SER A 172 3.67 -8.89 -14.68
CA SER A 172 4.66 -7.81 -14.67
C SER A 172 3.97 -6.45 -14.60
N SER A 173 4.65 -5.46 -14.03
CA SER A 173 4.17 -4.09 -13.96
C SER A 173 3.86 -3.54 -15.33
N LYS A 174 2.81 -2.71 -15.42
CA LYS A 174 2.22 -2.24 -16.70
C LYS A 174 3.16 -1.36 -17.53
N ARG A 175 4.08 -0.62 -16.91
CA ARG A 175 4.97 0.34 -17.58
C ARG A 175 6.43 -0.05 -17.51
N SER A 176 6.92 -0.41 -16.33
CA SER A 176 8.33 -0.75 -16.13
C SER A 176 8.67 -2.19 -16.52
N TRP A 177 7.68 -3.06 -16.69
CA TRP A 177 7.88 -4.51 -16.92
C TRP A 177 8.70 -5.18 -15.79
N LEU A 178 8.71 -4.57 -14.61
CA LEU A 178 9.35 -5.11 -13.42
C LEU A 178 8.42 -6.09 -12.69
N GLN A 179 8.88 -6.61 -11.58
CA GLN A 179 8.08 -7.48 -10.72
C GLN A 179 6.87 -6.72 -10.17
N GLU A 180 5.68 -7.21 -10.47
CA GLU A 180 4.43 -6.58 -10.07
C GLU A 180 4.20 -6.67 -8.57
N VAL A 181 3.60 -5.62 -8.01
CA VAL A 181 3.09 -5.57 -6.65
C VAL A 181 1.58 -5.38 -6.73
N TYR A 182 0.85 -6.18 -5.99
CA TYR A 182 -0.61 -6.22 -6.01
C TYR A 182 -1.18 -6.53 -4.63
N LEU A 183 -2.48 -6.37 -4.47
CA LEU A 183 -3.22 -6.73 -3.27
C LEU A 183 -4.04 -7.99 -3.54
N THR A 184 -4.02 -8.93 -2.60
CA THR A 184 -4.79 -10.18 -2.64
C THR A 184 -5.44 -10.46 -1.29
N ASP A 185 -6.53 -11.20 -1.29
CA ASP A 185 -7.19 -11.71 -0.09
C ASP A 185 -6.57 -13.01 0.42
N ASP A 186 -5.79 -13.70 -0.42
CA ASP A 186 -5.11 -14.93 -0.04
C ASP A 186 -3.89 -14.65 0.85
N VAL A 187 -3.83 -15.29 2.01
CA VAL A 187 -2.67 -15.26 2.90
C VAL A 187 -1.66 -16.32 2.49
N SER A 188 -0.49 -15.89 2.03
CA SER A 188 0.57 -16.78 1.56
C SER A 188 1.96 -16.24 1.94
N TYR A 189 3.02 -16.99 1.60
CA TYR A 189 4.40 -16.52 1.72
C TYR A 189 4.72 -15.33 0.80
N LEU A 190 3.93 -15.11 -0.25
CA LEU A 190 4.06 -13.98 -1.16
C LEU A 190 3.64 -12.63 -0.53
N ASN A 191 3.01 -12.67 0.64
CA ASN A 191 2.63 -11.47 1.38
C ASN A 191 3.69 -11.05 2.43
N CYS A 192 4.80 -11.78 2.54
CA CYS A 192 5.82 -11.51 3.53
C CYS A 192 6.80 -10.44 3.07
N TRP A 193 6.93 -9.41 3.87
CA TRP A 193 7.84 -8.28 3.68
C TRP A 193 8.74 -8.14 4.91
N GLN A 194 9.89 -7.53 4.71
CA GLN A 194 10.87 -7.30 5.76
C GLN A 194 11.39 -5.87 5.67
N ALA A 195 11.49 -5.20 6.80
CA ALA A 195 12.10 -3.88 6.86
C ALA A 195 13.61 -4.00 7.06
N ALA A 196 14.36 -3.17 6.32
CA ALA A 196 15.80 -3.07 6.47
C ALA A 196 16.22 -1.62 6.68
N PHE A 197 17.33 -1.44 7.39
CA PHE A 197 17.91 -0.11 7.60
C PHE A 197 18.46 0.45 6.27
N PRO A 198 18.28 1.74 5.96
CA PRO A 198 18.63 2.31 4.65
C PRO A 198 20.12 2.28 4.35
N ASP A 199 20.98 2.59 5.35
CA ASP A 199 22.43 2.57 5.17
C ASP A 199 22.97 1.14 5.15
N PRO A 200 23.57 0.68 4.04
CA PRO A 200 24.10 -0.67 3.93
C PRO A 200 25.20 -1.00 4.96
N GLN A 201 25.98 0.01 5.40
CA GLN A 201 27.07 -0.19 6.35
C GLN A 201 26.55 -0.47 7.76
N LEU A 202 25.46 0.18 8.15
CA LEU A 202 24.85 0.06 9.48
C LEU A 202 23.75 -0.99 9.55
N ARG A 203 23.36 -1.58 8.43
CA ARG A 203 22.22 -2.49 8.33
C ARG A 203 22.31 -3.67 9.28
N LEU A 204 23.47 -4.31 9.35
CA LEU A 204 23.69 -5.45 10.23
C LEU A 204 23.64 -5.06 11.71
N GLU A 205 24.12 -3.87 12.06
CA GLU A 205 24.08 -3.37 13.44
C GLU A 205 22.66 -3.08 13.91
N HIS A 206 21.77 -2.71 12.99
CA HIS A 206 20.37 -2.42 13.28
C HIS A 206 19.45 -3.63 13.22
N GLU A 207 19.96 -4.79 12.81
CA GLU A 207 19.18 -6.04 12.79
C GLU A 207 18.63 -6.37 14.18
N GLY A 208 17.32 -6.62 14.27
CA GLY A 208 16.63 -6.87 15.54
C GLY A 208 16.29 -5.64 16.39
N PHE A 209 16.72 -4.43 15.99
CA PHE A 209 16.31 -3.20 16.69
C PHE A 209 14.89 -2.78 16.30
N PRO A 210 14.16 -2.09 17.21
CA PRO A 210 12.85 -1.54 16.93
C PRO A 210 12.89 -0.54 15.76
N ILE A 211 11.86 -0.56 14.92
CA ILE A 211 11.72 0.39 13.81
C ILE A 211 11.14 1.70 14.34
N PRO A 212 11.89 2.82 14.25
CA PRO A 212 11.36 4.11 14.67
C PRO A 212 10.21 4.57 13.76
N ALA A 213 9.13 5.06 14.34
CA ALA A 213 8.04 5.66 13.59
C ALA A 213 8.52 6.89 12.82
N ASN A 214 7.94 7.15 11.66
CA ASN A 214 8.25 8.29 10.80
C ASN A 214 9.73 8.39 10.36
N SER A 215 10.45 7.27 10.37
CA SER A 215 11.83 7.17 9.88
C SER A 215 11.89 6.50 8.51
N LYS A 216 12.96 6.78 7.76
CA LYS A 216 13.21 6.14 6.47
C LYS A 216 13.62 4.68 6.67
N ILE A 217 13.01 3.79 5.92
CA ILE A 217 13.31 2.36 5.88
C ILE A 217 13.33 1.85 4.43
N LEU A 218 13.86 0.67 4.24
CA LEU A 218 13.66 -0.15 3.04
C LEU A 218 12.63 -1.23 3.35
N ILE A 219 11.81 -1.55 2.37
CA ILE A 219 10.81 -2.63 2.48
C ILE A 219 11.13 -3.66 1.39
N ASN A 220 11.61 -4.82 1.81
CA ASN A 220 12.03 -5.89 0.91
C ASN A 220 11.04 -7.04 0.92
N HIS A 221 10.72 -7.56 -0.25
CA HIS A 221 9.89 -8.76 -0.38
C HIS A 221 10.71 -10.00 -0.03
N CYS A 222 10.29 -10.75 1.00
CA CYS A 222 11.09 -11.85 1.55
C CYS A 222 11.40 -12.95 0.53
N HIS A 223 10.43 -13.31 -0.30
CA HIS A 223 10.58 -14.42 -1.25
C HIS A 223 11.51 -14.10 -2.43
N THR A 224 11.49 -12.87 -2.94
CA THR A 224 12.27 -12.48 -4.14
C THR A 224 13.44 -11.57 -3.83
N ASN A 225 13.59 -11.13 -2.58
CA ASN A 225 14.60 -10.18 -2.12
C ASN A 225 14.67 -8.91 -2.99
N ARG A 226 13.49 -8.41 -3.40
CA ARG A 226 13.35 -7.16 -4.16
C ARG A 226 12.75 -6.08 -3.29
N GLY A 227 13.34 -4.89 -3.33
CA GLY A 227 12.85 -3.73 -2.61
C GLY A 227 11.59 -3.15 -3.27
N LEU A 228 10.63 -2.71 -2.47
CA LEU A 228 9.49 -1.92 -2.94
C LEU A 228 10.01 -0.57 -3.49
N ALA A 229 9.57 -0.16 -4.69
CA ALA A 229 10.07 1.04 -5.34
C ALA A 229 8.94 1.85 -6.00
N ALA A 230 8.97 3.18 -5.84
CA ALA A 230 8.12 4.12 -6.55
C ALA A 230 8.85 4.70 -7.78
N HIS A 231 8.25 4.55 -8.96
CA HIS A 231 8.85 4.97 -10.24
C HIS A 231 8.28 6.33 -10.66
N ARG A 232 8.72 7.43 -10.07
CA ARG A 232 8.20 8.80 -10.24
C ARG A 232 8.12 9.30 -11.68
N HIS A 233 8.80 8.66 -12.63
CA HIS A 233 8.77 8.98 -14.06
C HIS A 233 7.83 8.09 -14.88
N LEU A 234 7.21 7.06 -14.26
CA LEU A 234 6.29 6.16 -14.91
C LEU A 234 4.88 6.36 -14.37
N PHE A 235 3.97 6.75 -15.26
CA PHE A 235 2.61 7.10 -14.89
C PHE A 235 1.63 6.03 -15.29
N LEU A 236 0.72 5.75 -14.38
CA LEU A 236 -0.47 4.94 -14.59
C LEU A 236 -1.70 5.84 -14.63
N ARG A 237 -2.63 5.52 -15.49
CA ARG A 237 -3.99 6.05 -15.43
C ARG A 237 -4.79 5.11 -14.55
N THR A 238 -5.27 5.63 -13.43
CA THR A 238 -6.08 4.91 -12.46
C THR A 238 -7.47 5.53 -12.38
N TYR A 239 -8.38 4.89 -11.67
CA TYR A 239 -9.71 5.44 -11.38
C TYR A 239 -9.66 6.83 -10.71
N PHE A 240 -8.57 7.13 -9.98
CA PHE A 240 -8.38 8.41 -9.29
C PHE A 240 -7.56 9.43 -10.09
N GLY A 241 -7.14 9.09 -11.30
CA GLY A 241 -6.39 9.96 -12.19
C GLY A 241 -4.99 9.47 -12.53
N LYS A 242 -4.06 10.41 -12.71
CA LYS A 242 -2.66 10.11 -13.04
C LYS A 242 -1.87 9.85 -11.76
N GLU A 243 -1.38 8.64 -11.58
CA GLU A 243 -0.63 8.19 -10.41
C GLU A 243 0.68 7.52 -10.84
N VAL A 244 1.59 7.29 -9.91
CA VAL A 244 2.93 6.75 -10.16
C VAL A 244 2.91 5.23 -10.03
N GLU A 245 3.64 4.54 -10.91
CA GLU A 245 3.81 3.09 -10.83
C GLU A 245 4.67 2.68 -9.64
N VAL A 246 4.24 1.63 -8.95
CA VAL A 246 4.97 0.95 -7.88
C VAL A 246 5.29 -0.46 -8.32
N ALA A 247 6.53 -0.91 -8.10
CA ALA A 247 6.98 -2.25 -8.44
C ALA A 247 8.02 -2.76 -7.43
N ALA A 248 8.21 -4.07 -7.37
CA ALA A 248 9.26 -4.67 -6.57
C ALA A 248 10.56 -4.75 -7.38
N HIS A 249 11.47 -3.83 -7.12
CA HIS A 249 12.80 -3.80 -7.73
C HIS A 249 13.78 -2.99 -6.87
N THR A 250 14.98 -3.52 -6.66
CA THR A 250 16.02 -2.83 -5.91
C THR A 250 16.86 -1.99 -6.86
N HIS A 251 16.75 -0.67 -6.77
CA HIS A 251 17.54 0.29 -7.51
C HIS A 251 18.78 0.67 -6.70
N LEU A 252 19.93 0.31 -7.19
CA LEU A 252 21.21 0.60 -6.52
C LEU A 252 21.92 1.78 -7.20
N ASP A 253 22.68 2.52 -6.41
CA ASP A 253 23.62 3.53 -6.88
C ASP A 253 24.99 2.90 -7.21
N VAL A 254 26.00 3.74 -7.49
CA VAL A 254 27.38 3.32 -7.78
C VAL A 254 28.01 2.63 -6.57
N HIS A 255 27.61 2.98 -5.36
CA HIS A 255 28.13 2.44 -4.09
C HIS A 255 27.32 1.24 -3.60
N ARG A 256 26.37 0.74 -4.40
CA ARG A 256 25.43 -0.33 -4.06
C ARG A 256 24.50 -0.02 -2.90
N ALA A 257 24.30 1.26 -2.60
CA ALA A 257 23.24 1.71 -1.72
C ALA A 257 21.93 1.86 -2.51
N GLU A 258 20.80 1.64 -1.85
CA GLU A 258 19.49 1.76 -2.47
C GLU A 258 19.15 3.23 -2.74
N LYS A 259 18.64 3.48 -3.95
CA LYS A 259 18.24 4.82 -4.40
C LYS A 259 16.98 5.32 -3.67
N PRO A 260 16.73 6.63 -3.66
CA PRO A 260 15.53 7.22 -3.03
C PRO A 260 14.20 6.61 -3.46
N ARG A 261 14.13 6.00 -4.65
CA ARG A 261 12.95 5.27 -5.13
C ARG A 261 12.55 4.09 -4.24
N ASN A 262 13.50 3.50 -3.52
CA ASN A 262 13.30 2.38 -2.60
C ASN A 262 13.10 2.83 -1.14
N HIS A 263 13.23 4.13 -0.84
CA HIS A 263 13.04 4.63 0.51
C HIS A 263 11.56 4.81 0.82
N TRP A 264 11.15 4.29 1.96
CA TRP A 264 9.78 4.44 2.46
C TRP A 264 9.79 4.93 3.90
N VAL A 265 8.71 5.56 4.29
CA VAL A 265 8.47 6.01 5.66
C VAL A 265 7.14 5.41 6.12
N LEU A 266 7.13 4.77 7.28
CA LEU A 266 5.91 4.36 7.95
C LEU A 266 5.40 5.54 8.78
N VAL A 267 4.43 6.27 8.22
CA VAL A 267 3.87 7.46 8.84
C VAL A 267 2.78 7.06 9.83
N THR A 268 2.94 7.50 11.08
CA THR A 268 1.98 7.34 12.18
C THR A 268 1.32 8.66 12.53
N GLY A 269 0.26 8.64 13.34
CA GLY A 269 -0.51 9.82 13.74
C GLY A 269 0.23 10.85 14.62
N SER A 270 1.39 10.49 15.17
CA SER A 270 2.29 11.41 15.87
C SER A 270 3.54 11.66 15.04
N PRO A 271 3.56 12.69 14.18
CA PRO A 271 4.76 13.00 13.41
C PRO A 271 5.90 13.42 14.35
N ARG A 272 7.08 12.85 14.17
CA ARG A 272 8.31 13.37 14.77
C ARG A 272 8.42 14.87 14.44
N LYS A 273 8.79 15.70 15.41
CA LYS A 273 9.09 17.11 15.16
C LYS A 273 10.16 17.18 14.07
N HIS A 274 9.93 18.00 13.05
CA HIS A 274 10.76 18.13 11.83
C HIS A 274 12.24 18.50 12.04
N SER A 275 12.73 18.60 13.27
CA SER A 275 14.10 19.00 13.62
C SER A 275 15.05 17.84 13.89
N SER A 276 14.59 16.58 13.89
CA SER A 276 15.50 15.46 14.10
C SER A 276 16.03 14.95 12.77
N THR A 277 17.30 15.20 12.51
CA THR A 277 18.06 14.54 11.43
C THR A 277 18.21 13.05 11.75
N MET A 278 18.52 12.23 10.73
CA MET A 278 18.78 10.78 10.91
C MET A 278 19.89 10.46 11.94
N LEU A 279 20.68 11.47 12.32
CA LEU A 279 21.73 11.38 13.36
C LEU A 279 21.16 11.46 14.79
N ASP A 280 19.91 11.90 14.94
CA ASP A 280 19.21 11.90 16.23
C ASP A 280 18.47 10.58 16.52
N VAL A 281 18.93 9.48 15.93
CA VAL A 281 18.56 8.13 16.37
C VAL A 281 19.03 8.04 17.82
N HIS A 282 18.08 7.86 18.75
CA HIS A 282 18.37 7.76 20.18
C HIS A 282 19.62 6.94 20.44
N PRO A 283 20.53 7.43 21.27
CA PRO A 283 21.67 6.60 21.66
C PRO A 283 21.13 5.28 22.18
N LEU A 284 21.71 4.19 21.69
CA LEU A 284 21.43 2.84 22.17
C LEU A 284 21.31 2.87 23.70
N PRO A 285 20.31 2.21 24.29
CA PRO A 285 20.26 2.08 25.73
C PRO A 285 21.60 1.51 26.16
N ALA A 286 22.33 2.27 26.97
CA ALA A 286 23.66 1.91 27.43
C ALA A 286 23.60 0.47 27.92
N ARG A 287 24.40 -0.40 27.34
CA ARG A 287 24.58 -1.78 27.83
C ARG A 287 24.81 -1.66 29.32
N ALA A 288 23.91 -2.21 30.12
CA ALA A 288 24.09 -2.32 31.55
C ALA A 288 25.41 -3.05 31.77
N THR A 289 26.46 -2.31 32.13
CA THR A 289 27.71 -2.88 32.59
C THR A 289 27.37 -3.72 33.80
N PRO A 290 27.71 -5.01 33.84
CA PRO A 290 27.50 -5.81 35.05
C PRO A 290 28.29 -5.12 36.17
N ALA A 291 27.56 -4.72 37.23
CA ALA A 291 28.17 -4.14 38.42
C ALA A 291 29.19 -5.13 38.96
N LEU A 292 30.49 -4.79 38.82
CA LEU A 292 31.56 -5.45 39.55
C LEU A 292 31.24 -5.24 41.03
N GLY A 293 30.82 -6.32 41.68
CA GLY A 293 30.65 -6.37 43.12
C GLY A 293 31.97 -5.98 43.83
N PRO A 294 31.90 -5.35 45.01
CA PRO A 294 33.11 -4.90 45.72
C PRO A 294 33.95 -6.10 46.07
N ALA A 295 35.23 -6.04 45.63
CA ALA A 295 36.27 -6.99 46.00
C ALA A 295 36.49 -6.90 47.52
N ALA A 296 36.19 -8.01 48.23
CA ALA A 296 36.52 -8.16 49.62
C ALA A 296 38.03 -8.16 49.78
N CYS A 297 38.57 -7.19 50.53
CA CYS A 297 39.94 -7.17 51.00
C CYS A 297 40.17 -8.34 51.96
N PRO A 298 41.22 -9.16 51.80
CA PRO A 298 41.63 -10.08 52.84
C PRO A 298 42.39 -9.28 53.90
N GLY A 299 41.81 -9.26 55.12
CA GLY A 299 42.48 -8.73 56.30
C GLY A 299 43.69 -9.52 56.71
N ALA A 300 44.68 -8.75 57.11
CA ALA A 300 45.91 -9.24 57.75
C ALA A 300 45.63 -9.90 59.08
N GLN A 301 46.21 -11.07 59.29
CA GLN A 301 46.93 -11.48 60.48
C GLN A 301 47.95 -12.55 60.11
#